data_5054cd1472bf52707c1ec187def705a5
#
_entry.id   5054cd1472bf52707c1ec187def705a5
#
_cell.length_a   1.000
_cell.length_b   1.000
_cell.length_c   1.000
_cell.angle_alpha   90.00
_cell.angle_beta   90.00
_cell.angle_gamma   90.00
#
_symmetry.space_group_name_H-M   'P 1'
#
loop_
_entity.id
_entity.type
_entity.pdbx_description
1 polymer ?
#
loop_
_entity_poly.entity_id
_entity_poly.type
_entity_poly.pdbx_seq_one_letter_code
_entity_poly.pdbx_strand_id
1 'polypeptide(L)'
;RRSVPGPVTGYGAFPAPGAPGASAPGMVPVPMMAPVPVKVRAPSGAEAWGAGLFGLLVFLPGFNVLLAAIAMIVIGLWNKKDLREPARTNRRLAASWGLTLLLVELALVAIQIAVFSIAGRYLDSVPFNPWGAPLIMALVMVGVHVLVCVIQVIRAYRGTTLRFGGFPFFR
;
A
#
# COMPACT_ATOMS: atom_id res chain seq x y z
N ARG A 1 -33.26 -12.54 5.10
CA ARG A 1 -33.27 -12.96 3.66
C ARG A 1 -32.55 -11.88 2.89
N ARG A 2 -31.29 -12.11 2.49
CA ARG A 2 -30.57 -11.21 1.58
C ARG A 2 -30.86 -11.64 0.16
N SER A 3 -31.48 -10.75 -0.60
CA SER A 3 -31.71 -10.91 -2.04
C SER A 3 -30.37 -10.89 -2.77
N VAL A 4 -30.08 -11.99 -3.46
CA VAL A 4 -28.93 -12.12 -4.37
C VAL A 4 -29.26 -11.30 -5.63
N PRO A 5 -28.42 -10.36 -6.06
CA PRO A 5 -28.62 -9.69 -7.35
C PRO A 5 -28.42 -10.71 -8.48
N GLY A 6 -29.41 -10.83 -9.33
CA GLY A 6 -29.36 -11.67 -10.53
C GLY A 6 -28.30 -11.17 -11.52
N PRO A 7 -27.84 -12.05 -12.45
CA PRO A 7 -26.85 -11.68 -13.45
C PRO A 7 -27.41 -10.60 -14.39
N VAL A 8 -26.70 -9.49 -14.51
CA VAL A 8 -26.97 -8.45 -15.50
C VAL A 8 -26.53 -8.96 -16.86
N THR A 9 -27.45 -9.62 -17.59
CA THR A 9 -27.30 -9.94 -19.01
C THR A 9 -27.75 -8.74 -19.83
N GLY A 10 -26.86 -7.76 -19.95
CA GLY A 10 -26.98 -6.65 -20.88
C GLY A 10 -25.96 -6.74 -21.99
N TYR A 11 -25.98 -7.83 -22.77
CA TYR A 11 -25.32 -7.79 -24.07
C TYR A 11 -26.27 -7.10 -25.04
N GLY A 12 -25.92 -5.84 -25.40
CA GLY A 12 -26.56 -5.16 -26.50
C GLY A 12 -26.54 -6.05 -27.75
N ALA A 13 -27.72 -6.32 -28.33
CA ALA A 13 -27.85 -7.07 -29.54
C ALA A 13 -27.03 -6.40 -30.64
N PHE A 14 -25.98 -7.06 -31.12
CA PHE A 14 -25.27 -6.66 -32.33
C PHE A 14 -26.26 -6.78 -33.49
N PRO A 15 -26.39 -5.77 -34.38
CA PRO A 15 -27.19 -5.90 -35.56
C PRO A 15 -26.73 -7.08 -36.39
N ALA A 16 -27.66 -7.90 -36.86
CA ALA A 16 -27.41 -9.05 -37.70
C ALA A 16 -26.57 -8.65 -38.91
N PRO A 17 -25.59 -9.47 -39.33
CA PRO A 17 -24.82 -9.20 -40.55
C PRO A 17 -25.75 -9.09 -41.72
N GLY A 18 -25.77 -7.93 -42.39
CA GLY A 18 -26.55 -7.72 -43.61
C GLY A 18 -26.20 -8.72 -44.69
N ALA A 19 -27.15 -9.04 -45.55
CA ALA A 19 -27.04 -9.97 -46.64
C ALA A 19 -25.75 -9.80 -47.50
N PRO A 20 -25.22 -10.84 -48.09
CA PRO A 20 -23.97 -10.76 -48.87
C PRO A 20 -24.17 -9.91 -50.11
N GLY A 21 -23.80 -8.64 -50.02
CA GLY A 21 -23.67 -7.76 -51.16
C GLY A 21 -22.45 -8.20 -51.97
N ALA A 22 -22.60 -8.26 -53.29
CA ALA A 22 -21.62 -8.70 -54.24
C ALA A 22 -20.23 -8.11 -53.97
N SER A 23 -19.28 -8.96 -53.66
CA SER A 23 -17.87 -8.60 -53.46
C SER A 23 -17.30 -8.12 -54.78
N ALA A 24 -16.78 -6.92 -54.88
CA ALA A 24 -16.00 -6.46 -55.98
C ALA A 24 -14.76 -7.37 -56.16
N PRO A 25 -14.45 -7.81 -57.38
CA PRO A 25 -13.34 -8.74 -57.60
C PRO A 25 -12.01 -8.01 -57.35
N GLY A 26 -11.27 -8.45 -56.37
CA GLY A 26 -9.88 -8.01 -56.13
C GLY A 26 -9.51 -7.56 -54.72
N MET A 27 -10.44 -7.39 -53.75
CA MET A 27 -10.06 -7.09 -52.38
C MET A 27 -9.88 -8.41 -51.59
N VAL A 28 -8.64 -8.78 -51.34
CA VAL A 28 -8.30 -9.82 -50.38
C VAL A 28 -8.73 -9.26 -48.97
N PRO A 29 -9.64 -9.93 -48.27
CA PRO A 29 -10.04 -9.48 -46.95
C PRO A 29 -8.80 -9.51 -46.04
N VAL A 30 -8.34 -8.31 -45.63
CA VAL A 30 -7.29 -8.21 -44.63
C VAL A 30 -7.85 -8.82 -43.34
N PRO A 31 -7.23 -9.88 -42.82
CA PRO A 31 -7.69 -10.48 -41.56
C PRO A 31 -7.63 -9.42 -40.48
N MET A 32 -8.81 -8.98 -40.04
CA MET A 32 -8.92 -8.07 -38.90
C MET A 32 -8.37 -8.80 -37.69
N MET A 33 -7.14 -8.50 -37.30
CA MET A 33 -6.55 -9.04 -36.07
C MET A 33 -7.49 -8.70 -34.94
N ALA A 34 -8.10 -9.72 -34.35
CA ALA A 34 -8.89 -9.54 -33.14
C ALA A 34 -8.01 -8.82 -32.09
N PRO A 35 -8.53 -7.76 -31.44
CA PRO A 35 -7.75 -7.06 -30.44
C PRO A 35 -7.32 -8.05 -29.36
N VAL A 36 -6.01 -8.18 -29.20
CA VAL A 36 -5.43 -9.05 -28.16
C VAL A 36 -5.95 -8.54 -26.82
N PRO A 37 -6.65 -9.36 -26.02
CA PRO A 37 -7.19 -8.92 -24.75
C PRO A 37 -6.03 -8.53 -23.83
N VAL A 38 -5.87 -7.24 -23.61
CA VAL A 38 -4.90 -6.72 -22.62
C VAL A 38 -5.40 -7.16 -21.25
N LYS A 39 -4.71 -8.11 -20.65
CA LYS A 39 -5.01 -8.59 -19.29
C LYS A 39 -4.66 -7.47 -18.30
N VAL A 40 -5.61 -6.58 -18.04
CA VAL A 40 -5.48 -5.55 -17.01
C VAL A 40 -5.37 -6.25 -15.65
N ARG A 41 -4.20 -6.13 -15.03
CA ARG A 41 -3.96 -6.74 -13.73
C ARG A 41 -4.84 -6.03 -12.69
N ALA A 42 -5.65 -6.80 -11.95
CA ALA A 42 -6.47 -6.26 -10.89
C ALA A 42 -5.61 -5.58 -9.81
N PRO A 43 -6.06 -4.46 -9.24
CA PRO A 43 -5.36 -3.80 -8.13
C PRO A 43 -5.09 -4.79 -6.99
N SER A 44 -3.87 -4.82 -6.47
CA SER A 44 -3.45 -5.76 -5.43
C SER A 44 -3.37 -5.15 -4.03
N GLY A 45 -3.36 -3.81 -3.95
CA GLY A 45 -3.11 -3.07 -2.73
C GLY A 45 -1.63 -2.97 -2.36
N ALA A 46 -0.73 -3.47 -3.21
CA ALA A 46 0.72 -3.42 -3.00
C ALA A 46 1.26 -1.99 -3.00
N GLU A 47 0.61 -1.07 -3.72
CA GLU A 47 0.97 0.33 -3.82
C GLU A 47 1.00 1.04 -2.46
N ALA A 48 0.09 0.69 -1.54
CA ALA A 48 0.06 1.27 -0.21
C ALA A 48 1.26 0.83 0.66
N TRP A 49 1.71 -0.42 0.49
CA TRP A 49 2.92 -0.92 1.14
C TRP A 49 4.19 -0.38 0.47
N GLY A 50 4.18 -0.25 -0.85
CA GLY A 50 5.26 0.38 -1.62
C GLY A 50 5.49 1.84 -1.23
N ALA A 51 4.42 2.58 -0.92
CA ALA A 51 4.52 3.96 -0.45
C ALA A 51 5.35 4.10 0.83
N GLY A 52 5.28 3.10 1.73
CA GLY A 52 6.13 3.05 2.92
C GLY A 52 7.63 2.97 2.58
N LEU A 53 8.00 2.24 1.53
CA LEU A 53 9.39 2.16 1.07
C LEU A 53 9.83 3.46 0.39
N PHE A 54 8.97 4.08 -0.44
CA PHE A 54 9.28 5.35 -1.09
C PHE A 54 9.47 6.49 -0.08
N GLY A 55 8.71 6.52 1.00
CA GLY A 55 8.88 7.51 2.07
C GLY A 55 10.27 7.48 2.69
N LEU A 56 10.92 6.32 2.74
CA LEU A 56 12.28 6.16 3.27
C LEU A 56 13.35 6.70 2.31
N LEU A 57 13.07 6.84 1.01
CA LEU A 57 14.00 7.40 0.02
C LEU A 57 14.14 8.92 0.13
N VAL A 58 13.21 9.59 0.82
CA VAL A 58 13.32 11.03 1.09
C VAL A 58 14.42 11.21 2.14
N PHE A 59 15.56 11.73 1.71
CA PHE A 59 16.77 11.87 2.54
C PHE A 59 16.65 13.04 3.51
N LEU A 60 15.68 12.96 4.43
CA LEU A 60 15.53 13.89 5.55
C LEU A 60 15.75 13.09 6.83
N PRO A 61 16.93 13.17 7.46
CA PRO A 61 17.22 12.41 8.68
C PRO A 61 16.18 12.66 9.75
N GLY A 62 15.57 11.58 10.27
CA GLY A 62 14.53 11.65 11.30
C GLY A 62 13.09 11.85 10.80
N PHE A 63 12.88 12.37 9.58
CA PHE A 63 11.52 12.58 9.01
C PHE A 63 11.10 11.51 8.00
N ASN A 64 12.04 10.73 7.50
CA ASN A 64 11.76 9.71 6.49
C ASN A 64 10.76 8.65 6.97
N VAL A 65 10.87 8.19 8.22
CA VAL A 65 9.94 7.21 8.81
C VAL A 65 8.55 7.81 9.00
N LEU A 66 8.49 9.06 9.46
CA LEU A 66 7.24 9.81 9.59
C LEU A 66 6.54 9.97 8.23
N LEU A 67 7.29 10.36 7.20
CA LEU A 67 6.75 10.49 5.84
C LEU A 67 6.29 9.14 5.27
N ALA A 68 7.04 8.06 5.52
CA ALA A 68 6.64 6.72 5.14
C ALA A 68 5.32 6.30 5.79
N ALA A 69 5.17 6.55 7.11
CA ALA A 69 3.95 6.26 7.85
C ALA A 69 2.75 7.06 7.32
N ILE A 70 2.91 8.36 7.10
CA ILE A 70 1.86 9.22 6.54
C ILE A 70 1.48 8.78 5.13
N ALA A 71 2.45 8.49 4.25
CA ALA A 71 2.20 8.01 2.90
C ALA A 71 1.38 6.71 2.89
N MET A 72 1.71 5.76 3.77
CA MET A 72 0.97 4.50 3.91
C MET A 72 -0.48 4.75 4.38
N ILE A 73 -0.69 5.65 5.34
CA ILE A 73 -2.02 6.01 5.82
C ILE A 73 -2.83 6.65 4.69
N VAL A 74 -2.28 7.67 4.04
CA VAL A 74 -2.97 8.41 2.97
C VAL A 74 -3.32 7.48 1.82
N ILE A 75 -2.35 6.77 1.25
CA ILE A 75 -2.57 5.88 0.10
C ILE A 75 -3.43 4.67 0.49
N GLY A 76 -3.23 4.12 1.70
CA GLY A 76 -4.03 3.02 2.21
C GLY A 76 -5.51 3.38 2.43
N LEU A 77 -5.80 4.65 2.74
CA LEU A 77 -7.16 5.15 2.95
C LEU A 77 -7.79 5.78 1.68
N TRP A 78 -6.97 6.08 0.67
CA TRP A 78 -7.43 6.74 -0.56
C TRP A 78 -8.33 5.81 -1.40
N ASN A 79 -9.44 6.35 -1.91
CA ASN A 79 -10.37 5.67 -2.84
C ASN A 79 -10.75 4.22 -2.48
N LYS A 80 -11.14 3.97 -1.22
CA LYS A 80 -11.51 2.63 -0.74
C LYS A 80 -12.79 2.07 -1.35
N LYS A 81 -13.69 2.94 -1.85
CA LYS A 81 -15.07 2.53 -2.22
C LYS A 81 -15.10 1.61 -3.44
N ASP A 82 -14.16 1.80 -4.37
CA ASP A 82 -14.16 1.10 -5.66
C ASP A 82 -13.25 -0.13 -5.72
N LEU A 83 -12.55 -0.43 -4.62
CA LEU A 83 -11.61 -1.54 -4.58
C LEU A 83 -12.30 -2.87 -4.26
N ARG A 84 -12.01 -3.87 -5.09
CA ARG A 84 -12.37 -5.26 -4.83
C ARG A 84 -11.39 -5.93 -3.88
N GLU A 85 -11.83 -6.99 -3.20
CA GLU A 85 -10.90 -7.85 -2.45
C GLU A 85 -9.94 -8.56 -3.44
N PRO A 86 -8.67 -8.80 -3.08
CA PRO A 86 -8.04 -8.55 -1.77
C PRO A 86 -7.43 -7.14 -1.58
N ALA A 87 -7.47 -6.28 -2.61
CA ALA A 87 -6.82 -4.97 -2.58
C ALA A 87 -7.34 -4.07 -1.44
N ARG A 88 -8.65 -4.10 -1.20
CA ARG A 88 -9.28 -3.32 -0.13
C ARG A 88 -8.74 -3.69 1.26
N THR A 89 -8.65 -4.97 1.54
CA THR A 89 -8.12 -5.47 2.81
C THR A 89 -6.62 -5.17 2.93
N ASN A 90 -5.83 -5.40 1.87
CA ASN A 90 -4.39 -5.14 1.88
C ASN A 90 -4.07 -3.66 2.12
N ARG A 91 -4.84 -2.73 1.54
CA ARG A 91 -4.69 -1.28 1.79
C ARG A 91 -5.05 -0.87 3.21
N ARG A 92 -6.11 -1.44 3.79
CA ARG A 92 -6.47 -1.17 5.19
C ARG A 92 -5.36 -1.61 6.15
N LEU A 93 -4.79 -2.78 5.90
CA LEU A 93 -3.68 -3.29 6.71
C LEU A 93 -2.43 -2.42 6.57
N ALA A 94 -2.12 -1.91 5.37
CA ALA A 94 -1.04 -0.95 5.17
C ALA A 94 -1.27 0.34 5.97
N ALA A 95 -2.49 0.90 5.92
CA ALA A 95 -2.83 2.09 6.70
C ALA A 95 -2.74 1.83 8.21
N SER A 96 -3.19 0.66 8.69
CA SER A 96 -3.07 0.26 10.11
C SER A 96 -1.60 0.15 10.54
N TRP A 97 -0.75 -0.42 9.69
CA TRP A 97 0.69 -0.49 9.94
C TRP A 97 1.32 0.91 9.97
N GLY A 98 1.00 1.78 9.02
CA GLY A 98 1.46 3.16 9.00
C GLY A 98 1.08 3.91 10.28
N LEU A 99 -0.16 3.76 10.76
CA LEU A 99 -0.58 4.38 12.02
C LEU A 99 0.13 3.78 13.23
N THR A 100 0.34 2.46 13.27
CA THR A 100 1.13 1.81 14.32
C THR A 100 2.55 2.37 14.36
N LEU A 101 3.19 2.48 13.19
CA LEU A 101 4.54 3.03 13.05
C LEU A 101 4.60 4.48 13.53
N LEU A 102 3.65 5.31 13.13
CA LEU A 102 3.54 6.71 13.54
C LEU A 102 3.44 6.85 15.07
N LEU A 103 2.59 6.06 15.70
CA LEU A 103 2.42 6.09 17.15
C LEU A 103 3.68 5.64 17.90
N VAL A 104 4.36 4.60 17.40
CA VAL A 104 5.63 4.13 17.98
C VAL A 104 6.71 5.21 17.85
N GLU A 105 6.85 5.85 16.69
CA GLU A 105 7.82 6.93 16.49
C GLU A 105 7.54 8.12 17.39
N LEU A 106 6.29 8.54 17.52
CA LEU A 106 5.92 9.61 18.44
C LEU A 106 6.23 9.26 19.89
N ALA A 107 5.99 8.02 20.31
CA ALA A 107 6.33 7.55 21.65
C ALA A 107 7.86 7.55 21.88
N LEU A 108 8.65 7.10 20.90
CA LEU A 108 10.11 7.14 20.99
C LEU A 108 10.64 8.56 21.08
N VAL A 109 10.10 9.49 20.31
CA VAL A 109 10.45 10.92 20.40
C VAL A 109 10.10 11.49 21.78
N ALA A 110 8.91 11.19 22.31
CA ALA A 110 8.51 11.64 23.65
C ALA A 110 9.43 11.07 24.74
N ILE A 111 9.76 9.78 24.69
CA ILE A 111 10.72 9.15 25.59
C ILE A 111 12.09 9.84 25.49
N GLN A 112 12.55 10.14 24.28
CA GLN A 112 13.82 10.81 24.05
C GLN A 112 13.86 12.19 24.68
N ILE A 113 12.80 13.00 24.51
CA ILE A 113 12.68 14.32 25.13
C ILE A 113 12.70 14.19 26.65
N ALA A 114 11.99 13.22 27.23
CA ALA A 114 11.98 12.96 28.65
C ALA A 114 13.38 12.59 29.17
N VAL A 115 14.08 11.67 28.49
CA VAL A 115 15.46 11.27 28.84
C VAL A 115 16.40 12.46 28.83
N PHE A 116 16.36 13.31 27.79
CA PHE A 116 17.20 14.52 27.74
C PHE A 116 16.88 15.50 28.85
N SER A 117 15.61 15.68 29.14
CA SER A 117 15.18 16.61 30.20
C SER A 117 15.66 16.14 31.58
N ILE A 118 15.67 14.83 31.82
CA ILE A 118 16.16 14.24 33.07
C ILE A 118 17.68 14.26 33.12
N ALA A 119 18.35 13.81 32.03
CA ALA A 119 19.79 13.76 31.95
C ALA A 119 20.43 15.15 32.16
N GLY A 120 19.88 16.19 31.50
CA GLY A 120 20.36 17.56 31.68
C GLY A 120 20.20 18.15 33.10
N ARG A 121 19.35 17.52 33.95
CA ARG A 121 19.16 17.96 35.33
C ARG A 121 20.01 17.23 36.36
N TYR A 122 20.36 15.97 36.10
CA TYR A 122 20.91 15.06 37.10
C TYR A 122 22.25 14.42 36.73
N LEU A 123 22.72 14.54 35.49
CA LEU A 123 23.84 13.75 34.99
C LEU A 123 25.04 14.56 34.52
N ASP A 124 25.25 15.76 35.07
CA ASP A 124 26.39 16.63 34.71
C ASP A 124 27.77 15.96 34.89
N SER A 125 27.86 14.89 35.67
CA SER A 125 29.10 14.19 36.01
C SER A 125 29.25 12.79 35.44
N VAL A 126 28.26 12.26 34.74
CA VAL A 126 28.31 10.89 34.20
C VAL A 126 28.50 10.93 32.69
N PRO A 127 29.48 10.20 32.12
CA PRO A 127 29.63 10.08 30.67
C PRO A 127 28.48 9.24 30.08
N PHE A 128 27.29 9.81 30.05
CA PHE A 128 26.09 9.21 29.48
C PHE A 128 25.94 9.65 28.03
N ASN A 129 25.89 8.68 27.10
CA ASN A 129 25.54 8.98 25.71
C ASN A 129 24.03 8.84 25.51
N PRO A 130 23.25 9.91 25.63
CA PRO A 130 21.78 9.83 25.53
C PRO A 130 21.29 9.54 24.12
N TRP A 131 22.16 9.61 23.11
CA TRP A 131 21.83 9.36 21.72
C TRP A 131 21.90 7.89 21.32
N GLY A 132 22.69 7.08 22.05
CA GLY A 132 22.99 5.71 21.62
C GLY A 132 21.76 4.80 21.57
N ALA A 133 21.01 4.70 22.65
CA ALA A 133 19.87 3.80 22.74
C ALA A 133 18.71 4.19 21.79
N PRO A 134 18.26 5.47 21.73
CA PRO A 134 17.21 5.87 20.81
C PRO A 134 17.59 5.71 19.34
N LEU A 135 18.85 6.01 18.98
CA LEU A 135 19.33 5.83 17.62
C LEU A 135 19.29 4.36 17.20
N ILE A 136 19.72 3.46 18.07
CA ILE A 136 19.65 2.00 17.82
C ILE A 136 18.19 1.58 17.67
N MET A 137 17.30 2.03 18.54
CA MET A 137 15.87 1.71 18.46
C MET A 137 15.25 2.22 17.15
N ALA A 138 15.57 3.44 16.73
CA ALA A 138 15.11 4.00 15.45
C ALA A 138 15.63 3.17 14.27
N LEU A 139 16.89 2.77 14.25
CA LEU A 139 17.46 1.91 13.22
C LEU A 139 16.80 0.54 13.18
N VAL A 140 16.53 -0.07 14.33
CA VAL A 140 15.80 -1.35 14.43
C VAL A 140 14.39 -1.19 13.86
N MET A 141 13.68 -0.11 14.20
CA MET A 141 12.32 0.16 13.69
C MET A 141 12.31 0.36 12.18
N VAL A 142 13.28 1.10 11.62
CA VAL A 142 13.45 1.22 10.16
C VAL A 142 13.67 -0.15 9.52
N GLY A 143 14.55 -0.98 10.10
CA GLY A 143 14.83 -2.33 9.59
C GLY A 143 13.59 -3.22 9.60
N VAL A 144 12.83 -3.23 10.71
CA VAL A 144 11.57 -3.95 10.83
C VAL A 144 10.54 -3.44 9.81
N HIS A 145 10.42 -2.11 9.66
CA HIS A 145 9.49 -1.50 8.71
C HIS A 145 9.81 -1.93 7.26
N VAL A 146 11.07 -1.83 6.84
CA VAL A 146 11.51 -2.26 5.50
C VAL A 146 11.18 -3.73 5.28
N LEU A 147 11.53 -4.59 6.22
CA LEU A 147 11.28 -6.04 6.12
C LEU A 147 9.78 -6.32 5.96
N VAL A 148 8.95 -5.72 6.80
CA VAL A 148 7.49 -5.87 6.74
C VAL A 148 6.96 -5.37 5.40
N CYS A 149 7.34 -4.18 4.95
CA CYS A 149 6.88 -3.63 3.68
C CYS A 149 7.27 -4.51 2.49
N VAL A 150 8.52 -4.98 2.42
CA VAL A 150 8.99 -5.86 1.32
C VAL A 150 8.19 -7.15 1.28
N ILE A 151 8.05 -7.84 2.43
CA ILE A 151 7.28 -9.09 2.51
C ILE A 151 5.83 -8.86 2.07
N GLN A 152 5.20 -7.79 2.55
CA GLN A 152 3.80 -7.51 2.27
C GLN A 152 3.58 -7.06 0.82
N VAL A 153 4.50 -6.30 0.22
CA VAL A 153 4.47 -5.97 -1.21
C VAL A 153 4.49 -7.24 -2.05
N ILE A 154 5.43 -8.16 -1.78
CA ILE A 154 5.57 -9.41 -2.53
C ILE A 154 4.29 -10.26 -2.41
N ARG A 155 3.75 -10.39 -1.20
CA ARG A 155 2.51 -11.15 -0.96
C ARG A 155 1.31 -10.53 -1.64
N ALA A 156 1.16 -9.20 -1.56
CA ALA A 156 0.08 -8.48 -2.23
C ALA A 156 0.16 -8.64 -3.76
N TYR A 157 1.37 -8.58 -4.35
CA TYR A 157 1.56 -8.85 -5.77
C TYR A 157 1.16 -10.26 -6.19
N ARG A 158 1.31 -11.23 -5.30
CA ARG A 158 0.84 -12.62 -5.52
C ARG A 158 -0.68 -12.77 -5.39
N GLY A 159 -1.41 -11.68 -5.12
CA GLY A 159 -2.87 -11.69 -4.97
C GLY A 159 -3.36 -12.34 -3.67
N THR A 160 -2.49 -12.51 -2.68
CA THR A 160 -2.87 -13.09 -1.38
C THR A 160 -3.43 -12.02 -0.45
N THR A 161 -4.45 -12.37 0.34
CA THR A 161 -4.92 -11.54 1.44
C THR A 161 -3.88 -11.56 2.56
N LEU A 162 -3.47 -10.36 2.99
CA LEU A 162 -2.49 -10.22 4.06
C LEU A 162 -3.16 -10.48 5.41
N ARG A 163 -2.39 -10.99 6.39
CA ARG A 163 -2.89 -11.27 7.73
C ARG A 163 -2.33 -10.36 8.80
N PHE A 164 -1.28 -9.60 8.47
CA PHE A 164 -0.57 -8.73 9.39
C PHE A 164 -0.53 -7.29 8.87
N GLY A 165 -0.84 -6.34 9.72
CA GLY A 165 -0.85 -4.91 9.42
C GLY A 165 -0.74 -4.06 10.68
N GLY A 166 -0.02 -4.55 11.72
CA GLY A 166 0.06 -3.89 13.01
C GLY A 166 -1.25 -3.97 13.81
N PHE A 167 -1.54 -2.98 14.63
CA PHE A 167 -2.83 -2.88 15.32
C PHE A 167 -3.96 -2.64 14.32
N PRO A 168 -5.10 -3.34 14.43
CA PRO A 168 -6.21 -3.26 13.47
C PRO A 168 -7.06 -2.00 13.70
N PHE A 169 -6.50 -0.82 13.45
CA PHE A 169 -7.22 0.45 13.59
C PHE A 169 -8.33 0.64 12.54
N PHE A 170 -8.12 0.10 11.34
CA PHE A 170 -9.05 0.24 10.22
C PHE A 170 -9.67 -1.12 9.88
N ARG A 171 -10.87 -1.40 10.40
CA ARG A 171 -11.67 -2.59 10.10
C ARG A 171 -12.71 -2.33 9.02
#